data_8f4770bd52cc7e8fd16bce6c91652fa3
#
_entry.id   8f4770bd52cc7e8fd16bce6c91652fa3
#
_cell.length_a   1.000
_cell.length_b   1.000
_cell.length_c   1.000
_cell.angle_alpha   90.00
_cell.angle_beta   90.00
_cell.angle_gamma   90.00
#
_symmetry.space_group_name_H-M   'P 1'
#
loop_
_entity.id
_entity.type
_entity.pdbx_description
1 polymer ?
#
loop_
_entity_poly.entity_id
_entity_poly.type
_entity_poly.pdbx_seq_one_letter_code
_entity_poly.pdbx_strand_id
1 'polypeptide(L)'
;MAKVSVKGFSVIRDVFGASVVEVDVAQPETVKGTLDALLQKYGGPLRNVLVDPATGEMTPFLLVLNGEAVSSTLDVDRPVKSGDEITIIFPIGGG
;
A
#
# COMPACT_ATOMS: atom_id res chain seq x y z
N MET A 1 2.70 16.78 6.29
CA MET A 1 2.43 15.38 6.01
C MET A 1 1.10 15.23 5.29
N ALA A 2 1.03 14.29 4.37
CA ALA A 2 -0.22 13.99 3.70
C ALA A 2 -0.94 12.88 4.47
N LYS A 3 -2.21 13.05 4.74
CA LYS A 3 -3.04 12.01 5.33
C LYS A 3 -3.74 11.25 4.21
N VAL A 4 -3.37 10.01 4.02
CA VAL A 4 -3.86 9.18 2.92
C VAL A 4 -4.68 8.03 3.49
N SER A 5 -5.85 7.79 2.88
CA SER A 5 -6.69 6.64 3.23
C SER A 5 -6.23 5.46 2.40
N VAL A 6 -6.06 4.32 3.04
CA VAL A 6 -5.63 3.10 2.35
C VAL A 6 -6.68 2.02 2.57
N LYS A 7 -7.20 1.52 1.47
CA LYS A 7 -8.23 0.49 1.47
C LYS A 7 -7.59 -0.84 1.08
N GLY A 8 -7.90 -1.88 1.84
CA GLY A 8 -7.38 -3.22 1.58
C GLY A 8 -8.49 -4.24 1.57
N PHE A 9 -8.25 -5.31 0.87
CA PHE A 9 -9.17 -6.44 0.79
C PHE A 9 -8.46 -7.72 1.19
N SER A 10 -9.22 -8.72 1.57
CA SER A 10 -8.70 -10.05 1.85
C SER A 10 -7.57 -10.00 2.90
N VAL A 11 -6.38 -10.50 2.58
CA VAL A 11 -5.27 -10.55 3.53
C VAL A 11 -4.85 -9.18 4.03
N ILE A 12 -4.87 -8.17 3.17
CA ILE A 12 -4.50 -6.80 3.57
C ILE A 12 -5.49 -6.27 4.60
N ARG A 13 -6.77 -6.51 4.37
CA ARG A 13 -7.82 -6.11 5.30
C ARG A 13 -7.61 -6.78 6.66
N ASP A 14 -7.22 -8.05 6.65
CA ASP A 14 -6.97 -8.78 7.88
C ASP A 14 -5.80 -8.18 8.66
N VAL A 15 -4.75 -7.78 7.96
CA VAL A 15 -3.60 -7.13 8.57
C VAL A 15 -3.99 -5.79 9.17
N PHE A 16 -4.80 -5.02 8.46
CA PHE A 16 -5.24 -3.71 8.93
C PHE A 16 -6.22 -3.80 10.09
N GLY A 17 -6.99 -4.87 10.16
CA GLY A 17 -8.08 -4.98 11.12
C GLY A 17 -9.29 -4.15 10.73
N ALA A 18 -9.29 -3.59 9.52
CA ALA A 18 -10.38 -2.77 9.01
C ALA A 18 -10.24 -2.69 7.50
N SER A 19 -11.33 -2.36 6.81
CA SER A 19 -11.30 -2.24 5.36
C SER A 19 -10.59 -0.98 4.89
N VAL A 20 -10.56 0.07 5.73
CA VAL A 20 -9.89 1.33 5.40
C VAL A 20 -9.12 1.81 6.62
N VAL A 21 -7.89 2.24 6.41
CA VAL A 21 -7.08 2.86 7.45
C VAL A 21 -6.49 4.16 6.91
N GLU A 22 -6.08 5.04 7.80
CA GLU A 22 -5.42 6.28 7.41
C GLU A 22 -3.97 6.25 7.87
N VAL A 23 -3.09 6.79 7.03
CA VAL A 23 -1.68 6.93 7.38
C VAL A 23 -1.20 8.34 7.07
N ASP A 24 -0.25 8.80 7.85
CA ASP A 24 0.42 10.07 7.61
C ASP A 24 1.69 9.80 6.82
N VAL A 25 1.79 10.44 5.66
CA VAL A 25 2.92 10.24 4.76
C VAL A 25 3.85 11.43 4.86
N ALA A 26 5.07 11.19 5.33
CA ALA A 26 6.08 12.21 5.44
C ALA A 26 6.66 12.53 4.07
N GLN A 27 7.33 13.68 3.97
CA GLN A 27 7.99 14.06 2.73
C GLN A 27 9.15 13.13 2.43
N PRO A 28 9.33 12.78 1.16
CA PRO A 28 8.50 13.14 0.01
C PRO A 28 7.17 12.38 0.03
N GLU A 29 6.09 13.10 -0.17
CA GLU A 29 4.73 12.54 -0.10
C GLU A 29 4.42 11.85 -1.42
N THR A 30 4.72 10.56 -1.47
CA THR A 30 4.60 9.76 -2.68
C THR A 30 3.91 8.43 -2.38
N VAL A 31 3.62 7.68 -3.45
CA VAL A 31 3.09 6.32 -3.31
C VAL A 31 4.06 5.46 -2.49
N LYS A 32 5.36 5.56 -2.78
CA LYS A 32 6.37 4.83 -2.00
C LYS A 32 6.34 5.23 -0.54
N GLY A 33 6.23 6.53 -0.27
CA GLY A 33 6.13 7.04 1.10
C GLY A 33 4.93 6.48 1.82
N THR A 34 3.80 6.31 1.11
CA THR A 34 2.61 5.70 1.68
C THR A 34 2.85 4.23 2.05
N LEU A 35 3.49 3.49 1.16
CA LEU A 35 3.81 2.09 1.44
C LEU A 35 4.78 1.98 2.61
N ASP A 36 5.78 2.84 2.66
CA ASP A 36 6.73 2.86 3.78
C ASP A 36 6.03 3.16 5.11
N ALA A 37 5.11 4.12 5.10
CA ALA A 37 4.34 4.47 6.30
C ALA A 37 3.49 3.29 6.77
N LEU A 38 2.89 2.57 5.84
CA LEU A 38 2.12 1.36 6.16
C LEU A 38 3.01 0.29 6.77
N LEU A 39 4.18 0.07 6.20
CA LEU A 39 5.12 -0.93 6.70
C LEU A 39 5.62 -0.57 8.11
N GLN A 40 5.80 0.72 8.38
CA GLN A 40 6.17 1.16 9.72
C GLN A 40 5.04 0.94 10.72
N LYS A 41 3.80 1.16 10.28
CA LYS A 41 2.65 1.05 11.17
C LYS A 41 2.30 -0.39 11.49
N TYR A 42 2.35 -1.27 10.50
CA TYR A 42 1.91 -2.66 10.65
C TYR A 42 3.05 -3.67 10.77
N GLY A 43 4.25 -3.27 10.38
CA GLY A 43 5.44 -4.09 10.58
C GLY A 43 5.43 -5.43 9.87
N GLY A 44 5.85 -6.46 10.60
CA GLY A 44 6.03 -7.79 10.04
C GLY A 44 4.83 -8.40 9.34
N PRO A 45 3.62 -8.34 9.95
CA PRO A 45 2.45 -8.92 9.28
C PRO A 45 2.20 -8.35 7.89
N LEU A 46 2.33 -7.04 7.72
CA LEU A 46 2.16 -6.43 6.41
C LEU A 46 3.34 -6.76 5.49
N ARG A 47 4.55 -6.73 6.03
CA ARG A 47 5.74 -7.04 5.25
C ARG A 47 5.66 -8.45 4.68
N ASN A 48 5.16 -9.41 5.46
CA ASN A 48 5.03 -10.79 4.99
C ASN A 48 4.07 -10.92 3.82
N VAL A 49 3.13 -10.00 3.68
CA VAL A 49 2.19 -10.00 2.57
C VAL A 49 2.78 -9.26 1.36
N LEU A 50 3.41 -8.11 1.61
CA LEU A 50 3.90 -7.25 0.52
C LEU A 50 5.24 -7.68 -0.05
N VAL A 51 6.04 -8.41 0.72
CA VAL A 51 7.39 -8.80 0.31
C VAL A 51 7.47 -10.32 0.26
N ASP A 52 8.02 -10.83 -0.84
CA ASP A 52 8.24 -12.28 -0.99
C ASP A 52 9.40 -12.68 -0.08
N PRO A 53 9.18 -13.54 0.89
CA PRO A 53 10.24 -13.94 1.82
C PRO A 53 11.37 -14.72 1.14
N ALA A 54 11.09 -15.34 0.01
CA ALA A 54 12.10 -16.12 -0.69
C ALA A 54 13.11 -15.24 -1.43
N THR A 55 12.65 -14.11 -1.97
CA THR A 55 13.50 -13.23 -2.78
C THR A 55 13.81 -11.92 -2.11
N GLY A 56 13.02 -11.52 -1.11
CA GLY A 56 13.15 -10.21 -0.49
C GLY A 56 12.58 -9.09 -1.33
N GLU A 57 11.98 -9.41 -2.46
CA GLU A 57 11.42 -8.43 -3.36
C GLU A 57 9.93 -8.23 -3.10
N MET A 58 9.45 -7.05 -3.50
CA MET A 58 8.05 -6.74 -3.32
C MET A 58 7.19 -7.61 -4.24
N THR A 59 6.17 -8.21 -3.67
CA THR A 59 5.22 -9.03 -4.42
C THR A 59 4.44 -8.13 -5.38
N PRO A 60 4.22 -8.53 -6.62
CA PRO A 60 3.42 -7.73 -7.56
C PRO A 60 1.99 -7.58 -7.05
N PHE A 61 1.52 -6.35 -7.00
CA PHE A 61 0.15 -6.06 -6.64
C PHE A 61 -0.30 -4.79 -7.34
N LEU A 62 -1.60 -4.59 -7.41
CA LEU A 62 -2.18 -3.45 -8.08
C LEU A 62 -2.52 -2.37 -7.07
N LEU A 63 -2.16 -1.14 -7.38
CA LEU A 63 -2.57 0.02 -6.59
C LEU A 63 -3.53 0.86 -7.41
N VAL A 64 -4.55 1.38 -6.74
CA VAL A 64 -5.49 2.30 -7.37
C VAL A 64 -5.46 3.59 -6.55
N LEU A 65 -4.98 4.66 -7.16
CA LEU A 65 -4.91 5.97 -6.53
C LEU A 65 -6.06 6.82 -7.05
N ASN A 66 -7.01 7.12 -6.18
CA ASN A 66 -8.20 7.91 -6.52
C ASN A 66 -8.92 7.40 -7.77
N GLY A 67 -9.03 6.08 -7.88
CA GLY A 67 -9.70 5.46 -9.03
C GLY A 67 -8.82 5.22 -10.24
N GLU A 68 -7.56 5.59 -10.17
CA GLU A 68 -6.62 5.40 -11.29
C GLU A 68 -5.60 4.33 -10.93
N ALA A 69 -5.44 3.34 -11.80
CA ALA A 69 -4.48 2.28 -11.58
C ALA A 69 -3.06 2.83 -11.70
N VAL A 70 -2.22 2.49 -10.72
CA VAL A 70 -0.82 2.87 -10.71
C VAL A 70 0.03 1.65 -10.44
N SER A 71 1.24 1.64 -10.98
CA SER A 71 2.14 0.51 -10.78
C SER A 71 2.82 0.59 -9.41
N SER A 72 2.87 -0.53 -8.71
CA SER A 72 3.57 -0.61 -7.42
C SER A 72 5.09 -0.57 -7.58
N THR A 73 5.60 -0.67 -8.81
CA THR A 73 7.03 -0.64 -9.08
C THR A 73 7.45 0.54 -9.93
N LEU A 74 6.60 0.97 -10.87
CA LEU A 74 6.95 2.02 -11.82
C LEU A 74 6.46 3.40 -11.40
N ASP A 75 5.38 3.46 -10.62
CA ASP A 75 4.74 4.71 -10.23
C ASP A 75 4.98 5.06 -8.76
N VAL A 76 6.06 4.51 -8.18
CA VAL A 76 6.35 4.71 -6.76
C VAL A 76 6.65 6.16 -6.39
N ASP A 77 7.12 6.93 -7.35
CA ASP A 77 7.44 8.35 -7.13
C ASP A 77 6.25 9.26 -7.36
N ARG A 78 5.10 8.70 -7.70
CA ARG A 78 3.91 9.50 -7.95
C ARG A 78 3.48 10.21 -6.68
N PRO A 79 3.24 11.53 -6.73
CA PRO A 79 2.90 12.28 -5.52
C PRO A 79 1.51 11.96 -5.00
N VAL A 80 1.38 12.04 -3.68
CA VAL A 80 0.08 11.93 -3.00
C VAL A 80 -0.12 13.18 -2.17
N LYS A 81 -1.37 13.44 -1.80
CA LYS A 81 -1.73 14.60 -0.98
C LYS A 81 -2.82 14.20 0.01
N SER A 82 -3.05 15.05 1.00
CA SER A 82 -4.09 14.80 1.98
C SER A 82 -5.44 14.65 1.32
N GLY A 83 -6.18 13.62 1.72
CA GLY A 83 -7.47 13.31 1.13
C GLY A 83 -7.40 12.27 0.02
N ASP A 84 -6.23 11.92 -0.43
CA ASP A 84 -6.09 10.87 -1.44
C ASP A 84 -6.44 9.52 -0.87
N GLU A 85 -6.92 8.63 -1.74
CA GLU A 85 -7.26 7.26 -1.37
C GLU A 85 -6.49 6.29 -2.26
N ILE A 86 -5.81 5.34 -1.61
CA ILE A 86 -5.11 4.27 -2.31
C ILE A 86 -5.79 2.96 -1.94
N THR A 87 -6.10 2.16 -2.96
CA THR A 87 -6.62 0.81 -2.78
C THR A 87 -5.54 -0.19 -3.18
N ILE A 88 -5.30 -1.17 -2.32
CA ILE A 88 -4.32 -2.22 -2.58
C ILE A 88 -5.09 -3.49 -2.97
N ILE A 89 -4.80 -4.00 -4.16
CA ILE A 89 -5.46 -5.19 -4.69
C ILE A 89 -4.40 -6.21 -5.05
N PHE A 90 -4.48 -7.39 -4.42
CA PHE A 90 -3.61 -8.50 -4.79
C PHE A 90 -4.29 -9.35 -5.85
N PRO A 91 -3.52 -9.83 -6.81
CA PRO A 91 -4.05 -10.83 -7.73
C PRO A 91 -4.37 -12.08 -6.93
N ILE A 92 -5.63 -12.47 -6.97
CA ILE A 92 -6.09 -13.61 -6.21
C ILE A 92 -6.15 -14.82 -7.08
N GLY A 93 -6.13 -15.84 -6.47
CA GLY A 93 -6.36 -17.07 -7.09
C GLY A 93 -5.23 -17.52 -7.80
N GLY A 94 -5.31 -17.87 -8.49
CA GLY A 94 -4.46 -18.36 -9.10
C GLY A 94 -3.19 -18.52 -8.66
N GLY A 95 -3.15 -17.66 -8.01
CA GLY A 95 -1.81 -17.51 -7.49
C GLY A 95 -1.49 -18.53 -6.90
#